data_9dfaec1c3d23f7e5b0b3a247fcfc13f3
#
_entry.id   9dfaec1c3d23f7e5b0b3a247fcfc13f3
#
_cell.length_a   1.000
_cell.length_b   1.000
_cell.length_c   1.000
_cell.angle_alpha   90.00
_cell.angle_beta   90.00
_cell.angle_gamma   90.00
#
_symmetry.space_group_name_H-M   'P 1'
#
loop_
_entity.id
_entity.type
_entity.pdbx_description
1 polymer ?
#
loop_
_entity_poly.entity_id
_entity_poly.type
_entity_poly.pdbx_seq_one_letter_code
_entity_poly.pdbx_strand_id
1 'polypeptide(L)'
;MAILGLQGVRGGVGTTSITAALAWSLQLLGESVLVIDAGPDNMLRLSFNDEIGRQSGWARAVLDGQDWRDAGLRYTSLIDVLPFGRLQPGELQNAAALGDTLSAIADIAETLERKGRYQWILLDLPHGFYPWTAPLVEASHFTLTILKPDANCHIRLHQQPLPSDTHLLINGLRMSSPLQEDLYQVWLQTQRRLLPVVIHLDEAMAESLANKQPLGEYRHDSLAAEEMITLANWCLMHYAGRRPAAEREA
;
A
#
# COMPACT_ATOMS: atom_id res chain seq x y z
N MET A 1 10.31 -13.92 -2.34
CA MET A 1 9.56 -12.86 -1.66
C MET A 1 9.32 -11.72 -2.62
N ALA A 2 8.15 -11.08 -2.58
CA ALA A 2 7.85 -9.89 -3.38
C ALA A 2 7.62 -8.70 -2.44
N ILE A 3 8.21 -7.54 -2.76
CA ILE A 3 7.97 -6.27 -2.05
C ILE A 3 7.13 -5.39 -2.97
N LEU A 4 5.89 -5.12 -2.58
CA LEU A 4 4.93 -4.32 -3.34
C LEU A 4 4.64 -3.01 -2.59
N GLY A 5 5.03 -1.89 -3.19
CA GLY A 5 4.65 -0.56 -2.72
C GLY A 5 3.27 -0.16 -3.24
N LEU A 6 2.38 0.26 -2.36
CA LEU A 6 1.09 0.82 -2.75
C LEU A 6 1.11 2.33 -2.49
N GLN A 7 0.89 3.14 -3.52
CA GLN A 7 1.00 4.59 -3.44
C GLN A 7 -0.19 5.28 -4.10
N GLY A 8 -0.78 6.25 -3.44
CA GLY A 8 -1.82 7.07 -4.02
C GLY A 8 -1.26 8.23 -4.84
N VAL A 9 -1.83 8.52 -6.01
CA VAL A 9 -1.51 9.75 -6.77
C VAL A 9 -1.77 11.00 -5.92
N ARG A 10 -2.73 10.92 -5.01
CA ARG A 10 -3.06 11.94 -4.01
C ARG A 10 -3.64 11.32 -2.75
N GLY A 11 -3.79 12.10 -1.71
CA GLY A 11 -4.50 11.68 -0.51
C GLY A 11 -5.97 11.36 -0.77
N GLY A 12 -6.52 10.41 -0.01
CA GLY A 12 -7.92 10.02 -0.06
C GLY A 12 -8.34 9.15 -1.25
N VAL A 13 -7.40 8.56 -1.98
CA VAL A 13 -7.72 7.58 -3.04
C VAL A 13 -7.93 6.17 -2.51
N GLY A 14 -7.68 5.93 -1.21
CA GLY A 14 -7.93 4.66 -0.54
C GLY A 14 -6.73 3.72 -0.49
N THR A 15 -5.51 4.22 -0.58
CA THR A 15 -4.28 3.41 -0.57
C THR A 15 -4.23 2.47 0.63
N THR A 16 -4.37 3.00 1.84
CA THR A 16 -4.33 2.23 3.09
C THR A 16 -5.42 1.15 3.14
N SER A 17 -6.65 1.47 2.71
CA SER A 17 -7.74 0.48 2.66
C SER A 17 -7.46 -0.65 1.67
N ILE A 18 -6.93 -0.31 0.49
CA ILE A 18 -6.52 -1.30 -0.52
C ILE A 18 -5.36 -2.15 0.00
N THR A 19 -4.38 -1.56 0.69
CA THR A 19 -3.25 -2.29 1.29
C THR A 19 -3.74 -3.33 2.30
N ALA A 20 -4.62 -2.93 3.21
CA ALA A 20 -5.19 -3.84 4.21
C ALA A 20 -6.04 -4.95 3.56
N ALA A 21 -6.90 -4.59 2.60
CA ALA A 21 -7.75 -5.55 1.89
C ALA A 21 -6.92 -6.54 1.04
N LEU A 22 -5.84 -6.07 0.39
CA LEU A 22 -4.94 -6.93 -0.38
C LEU A 22 -4.19 -7.93 0.52
N ALA A 23 -3.72 -7.48 1.69
CA ALA A 23 -3.08 -8.37 2.66
C ALA A 23 -4.01 -9.51 3.09
N TRP A 24 -5.27 -9.20 3.38
CA TRP A 24 -6.28 -10.19 3.70
C TRP A 24 -6.55 -11.15 2.54
N SER A 25 -6.70 -10.62 1.32
CA SER A 25 -6.93 -11.43 0.13
C SER A 25 -5.77 -12.38 -0.18
N LEU A 26 -4.53 -11.92 -0.02
CA LEU A 26 -3.33 -12.77 -0.16
C LEU A 26 -3.30 -13.89 0.90
N GLN A 27 -3.65 -13.59 2.16
CA GLN A 27 -3.77 -14.60 3.20
C GLN A 27 -4.81 -15.67 2.85
N LEU A 28 -5.96 -15.29 2.30
CA LEU A 28 -6.98 -16.25 1.86
C LEU A 28 -6.46 -17.19 0.75
N LEU A 29 -5.48 -16.75 -0.02
CA LEU A 29 -4.78 -17.54 -1.04
C LEU A 29 -3.59 -18.34 -0.47
N GLY A 30 -3.40 -18.33 0.86
CA GLY A 30 -2.37 -19.11 1.55
C GLY A 30 -1.01 -18.40 1.68
N GLU A 31 -0.92 -17.13 1.30
CA GLU A 31 0.33 -16.37 1.31
C GLU A 31 0.62 -15.76 2.71
N SER A 32 1.88 -15.79 3.12
CA SER A 32 2.34 -15.09 4.33
C SER A 32 2.72 -13.65 4.00
N VAL A 33 2.13 -12.70 4.73
CA VAL A 33 2.20 -11.27 4.43
C VAL A 33 2.72 -10.48 5.63
N LEU A 34 3.68 -9.59 5.39
CA LEU A 34 3.99 -8.50 6.29
C LEU A 34 3.47 -7.20 5.68
N VAL A 35 2.70 -6.45 6.43
CA VAL A 35 2.21 -5.13 6.03
C VAL A 35 2.97 -4.07 6.80
N ILE A 36 3.60 -3.13 6.11
CA ILE A 36 4.38 -2.04 6.72
C ILE A 36 3.70 -0.71 6.41
N ASP A 37 3.30 0.00 7.45
CA ASP A 37 2.83 1.38 7.33
C ASP A 37 4.05 2.30 7.16
N ALA A 38 4.19 2.92 6.01
CA ALA A 38 5.23 3.91 5.74
C ALA A 38 4.70 5.36 5.77
N GLY A 39 3.42 5.54 6.11
CA GLY A 39 2.76 6.83 6.20
C GLY A 39 2.82 7.43 7.62
N PRO A 40 3.26 8.71 7.76
CA PRO A 40 3.30 9.38 9.06
C PRO A 40 1.95 9.50 9.78
N ASP A 41 0.85 9.36 9.04
CA ASP A 41 -0.51 9.35 9.61
C ASP A 41 -0.79 8.09 10.45
N ASN A 42 0.02 7.02 10.27
CA ASN A 42 -0.02 5.78 11.04
C ASN A 42 -1.43 5.14 11.09
N MET A 43 -2.11 5.13 9.94
CA MET A 43 -3.53 4.73 9.85
C MET A 43 -3.71 3.24 9.56
N LEU A 44 -2.76 2.60 8.87
CA LEU A 44 -2.89 1.22 8.39
C LEU A 44 -3.17 0.22 9.54
N ARG A 45 -2.51 0.38 10.67
CA ARG A 45 -2.66 -0.47 11.86
C ARG A 45 -4.11 -0.56 12.37
N LEU A 46 -4.91 0.50 12.14
CA LEU A 46 -6.31 0.52 12.58
C LEU A 46 -7.16 -0.49 11.82
N SER A 47 -6.81 -0.80 10.57
CA SER A 47 -7.46 -1.87 9.81
C SER A 47 -7.13 -3.28 10.33
N PHE A 48 -6.23 -3.41 11.29
CA PHE A 48 -5.81 -4.67 11.92
C PHE A 48 -6.05 -4.65 13.43
N ASN A 49 -7.14 -4.04 13.86
CA ASN A 49 -7.66 -3.99 15.23
C ASN A 49 -6.68 -3.44 16.28
N ASP A 50 -5.70 -2.63 15.88
CA ASP A 50 -4.80 -2.02 16.85
C ASP A 50 -5.47 -0.88 17.63
N GLU A 51 -4.89 -0.51 18.77
CA GLU A 51 -5.40 0.54 19.65
C GLU A 51 -5.10 1.93 19.06
N ILE A 52 -6.10 2.83 19.08
CA ILE A 52 -5.95 4.21 18.59
C ILE A 52 -4.82 4.92 19.33
N GLY A 53 -4.67 4.65 20.63
CA GLY A 53 -3.67 5.28 21.51
C GLY A 53 -2.23 4.79 21.36
N ARG A 54 -1.98 3.72 20.59
CA ARG A 54 -0.63 3.16 20.43
C ARG A 54 0.34 4.19 19.85
N GLN A 55 1.50 4.33 20.49
CA GLN A 55 2.56 5.25 20.07
C GLN A 55 3.70 4.55 19.34
N SER A 56 3.92 3.25 19.64
CA SER A 56 5.03 2.46 19.09
C SER A 56 4.85 2.17 17.60
N GLY A 57 5.96 2.09 16.89
CA GLY A 57 6.06 1.74 15.49
C GLY A 57 7.51 1.77 15.04
N TRP A 58 7.79 1.30 13.83
CA TRP A 58 9.16 1.17 13.34
C TRP A 58 9.89 2.51 13.22
N ALA A 59 9.22 3.55 12.70
CA ALA A 59 9.84 4.87 12.55
C ALA A 59 10.08 5.52 13.91
N ARG A 60 9.17 5.35 14.87
CA ARG A 60 9.40 5.80 16.25
C ARG A 60 10.59 5.07 16.88
N ALA A 61 10.69 3.76 16.71
CA ALA A 61 11.80 2.97 17.24
C ALA A 61 13.15 3.40 16.64
N VAL A 62 13.20 3.63 15.32
CA VAL A 62 14.42 4.14 14.65
C VAL A 62 14.84 5.49 15.23
N LEU A 63 13.92 6.43 15.40
CA LEU A 63 14.22 7.74 16.00
C LEU A 63 14.71 7.65 17.46
N ASP A 64 14.18 6.69 18.22
CA ASP A 64 14.57 6.46 19.61
C ASP A 64 15.80 5.55 19.75
N GLY A 65 16.41 5.07 18.64
CA GLY A 65 17.54 4.15 18.65
C GLY A 65 17.18 2.76 19.20
N GLN A 66 15.91 2.35 19.09
CA GLN A 66 15.39 1.06 19.54
C GLN A 66 15.25 0.07 18.38
N ASP A 67 15.11 -1.22 18.70
CA ASP A 67 14.88 -2.23 17.66
C ASP A 67 13.44 -2.12 17.11
N TRP A 68 13.34 -1.82 15.81
CA TRP A 68 12.06 -1.72 15.11
C TRP A 68 11.23 -3.00 15.14
N ARG A 69 11.87 -4.16 15.36
CA ARG A 69 11.19 -5.47 15.39
C ARG A 69 10.22 -5.59 16.56
N ASP A 70 10.50 -4.90 17.65
CA ASP A 70 9.66 -4.91 18.85
C ASP A 70 8.32 -4.16 18.65
N ALA A 71 8.23 -3.37 17.58
CA ALA A 71 7.00 -2.67 17.21
C ALA A 71 6.03 -3.53 16.39
N GLY A 72 6.47 -4.70 15.92
CA GLY A 72 5.65 -5.60 15.09
C GLY A 72 4.46 -6.19 15.83
N LEU A 73 3.34 -6.33 15.13
CA LEU A 73 2.09 -6.89 15.62
C LEU A 73 1.74 -8.14 14.81
N ARG A 74 1.32 -9.20 15.50
CA ARG A 74 0.71 -10.34 14.83
C ARG A 74 -0.80 -10.16 14.78
N TYR A 75 -1.35 -10.14 13.56
CA TYR A 75 -2.79 -10.09 13.37
C TYR A 75 -3.41 -11.49 13.23
N THR A 76 -2.85 -12.31 12.35
CA THR A 76 -3.25 -13.72 12.16
C THR A 76 -2.02 -14.61 12.12
N SER A 77 -2.18 -15.90 11.82
CA SER A 77 -1.04 -16.80 11.59
C SER A 77 -0.22 -16.44 10.34
N LEU A 78 -0.82 -15.73 9.38
CA LEU A 78 -0.22 -15.40 8.09
C LEU A 78 -0.03 -13.88 7.87
N ILE A 79 -0.62 -13.02 8.69
CA ILE A 79 -0.47 -11.56 8.59
C ILE A 79 0.22 -11.02 9.85
N ASP A 80 1.38 -10.40 9.64
CA ASP A 80 2.04 -9.53 10.61
C ASP A 80 1.95 -8.08 10.11
N VAL A 81 1.90 -7.12 11.04
CA VAL A 81 1.79 -5.68 10.75
C VAL A 81 2.91 -4.94 11.45
N LEU A 82 3.55 -4.01 10.75
CA LEU A 82 4.57 -3.13 11.29
C LEU A 82 4.07 -1.68 11.20
N PRO A 83 3.51 -1.12 12.27
CA PRO A 83 3.01 0.25 12.31
C PRO A 83 4.13 1.28 12.13
N PHE A 84 3.79 2.46 11.60
CA PHE A 84 4.75 3.58 11.50
C PHE A 84 5.18 4.09 12.89
N GLY A 85 4.22 4.22 13.80
CA GLY A 85 4.40 4.85 15.09
C GLY A 85 4.09 6.35 15.08
N ARG A 86 3.96 6.94 16.26
CA ARG A 86 3.60 8.36 16.38
C ARG A 86 4.83 9.24 16.43
N LEU A 87 4.90 10.20 15.53
CA LEU A 87 5.90 11.27 15.55
C LEU A 87 5.33 12.54 16.21
N GLN A 88 6.21 13.32 16.83
CA GLN A 88 5.84 14.61 17.37
C GLN A 88 5.73 15.66 16.25
N PRO A 89 4.91 16.72 16.41
CA PRO A 89 4.75 17.72 15.37
C PRO A 89 6.06 18.35 14.88
N GLY A 90 7.04 18.55 15.76
CA GLY A 90 8.34 19.09 15.39
C GLY A 90 9.20 18.13 14.57
N GLU A 91 9.06 16.81 14.78
CA GLU A 91 9.74 15.76 14.00
C GLU A 91 9.15 15.69 12.60
N LEU A 92 7.82 15.82 12.45
CA LEU A 92 7.14 15.84 11.16
C LEU A 92 7.48 17.06 10.31
N GLN A 93 7.82 18.19 10.92
CA GLN A 93 8.21 19.41 10.22
C GLN A 93 9.65 19.37 9.71
N ASN A 94 10.49 18.48 10.24
CA ASN A 94 11.86 18.30 9.81
C ASN A 94 11.94 17.29 8.66
N ALA A 95 11.77 17.79 7.42
CA ALA A 95 11.76 16.93 6.23
C ALA A 95 13.06 16.12 6.02
N ALA A 96 14.21 16.64 6.45
CA ALA A 96 15.48 15.92 6.37
C ALA A 96 15.49 14.74 7.34
N ALA A 97 15.16 14.97 8.62
CA ALA A 97 15.11 13.91 9.61
C ALA A 97 14.04 12.85 9.28
N LEU A 98 12.91 13.27 8.71
CA LEU A 98 11.90 12.35 8.21
C LEU A 98 12.44 11.51 7.04
N GLY A 99 13.14 12.11 6.09
CA GLY A 99 13.77 11.41 4.97
C GLY A 99 14.82 10.39 5.45
N ASP A 100 15.66 10.77 6.38
CA ASP A 100 16.65 9.86 6.99
C ASP A 100 15.97 8.68 7.71
N THR A 101 14.90 8.95 8.45
CA THR A 101 14.11 7.90 9.11
C THR A 101 13.48 6.95 8.10
N LEU A 102 12.90 7.48 7.03
CA LEU A 102 12.26 6.68 5.98
C LEU A 102 13.27 5.84 5.19
N SER A 103 14.53 6.30 5.08
CA SER A 103 15.60 5.53 4.43
C SER A 103 15.89 4.20 5.15
N ALA A 104 15.62 4.11 6.46
CA ALA A 104 15.76 2.85 7.20
C ALA A 104 14.84 1.74 6.68
N ILE A 105 13.81 2.06 5.89
CA ILE A 105 12.94 1.05 5.30
C ILE A 105 13.69 0.12 4.33
N ALA A 106 14.72 0.61 3.66
CA ALA A 106 15.55 -0.21 2.78
C ALA A 106 16.29 -1.28 3.57
N ASP A 107 16.91 -0.92 4.70
CA ASP A 107 17.61 -1.85 5.59
C ASP A 107 16.63 -2.86 6.23
N ILE A 108 15.42 -2.39 6.58
CA ILE A 108 14.36 -3.25 7.09
C ILE A 108 13.96 -4.27 6.01
N ALA A 109 13.70 -3.82 4.79
CA ALA A 109 13.30 -4.65 3.67
C ALA A 109 14.38 -5.71 3.36
N GLU A 110 15.64 -5.32 3.25
CA GLU A 110 16.77 -6.24 3.03
C GLU A 110 16.91 -7.28 4.16
N THR A 111 16.76 -6.83 5.42
CA THR A 111 16.79 -7.73 6.57
C THR A 111 15.68 -8.79 6.53
N LEU A 112 14.49 -8.39 6.14
CA LEU A 112 13.32 -9.26 6.01
C LEU A 112 13.48 -10.22 4.84
N GLU A 113 14.04 -9.74 3.71
CA GLU A 113 14.33 -10.58 2.55
C GLU A 113 15.32 -11.70 2.88
N ARG A 114 16.41 -11.38 3.56
CA ARG A 114 17.39 -12.38 4.02
C ARG A 114 16.79 -13.43 4.95
N LYS A 115 15.80 -13.07 5.76
CA LYS A 115 15.13 -14.01 6.67
C LYS A 115 14.12 -14.93 5.98
N GLY A 116 13.60 -14.56 4.82
CA GLY A 116 12.70 -15.36 4.00
C GLY A 116 11.39 -15.80 4.68
N ARG A 117 10.95 -15.04 5.70
CA ARG A 117 9.79 -15.41 6.52
C ARG A 117 8.45 -15.17 5.83
N TYR A 118 8.40 -14.16 4.99
CA TYR A 118 7.18 -13.73 4.30
C TYR A 118 7.29 -13.99 2.80
N GLN A 119 6.19 -14.32 2.17
CA GLN A 119 6.08 -14.40 0.71
C GLN A 119 5.84 -13.00 0.13
N TRP A 120 5.15 -12.14 0.89
CA TRP A 120 4.83 -10.77 0.51
C TRP A 120 5.18 -9.77 1.60
N ILE A 121 5.73 -8.63 1.18
CA ILE A 121 5.81 -7.42 1.98
C ILE A 121 5.02 -6.35 1.23
N LEU A 122 3.98 -5.80 1.87
CA LEU A 122 3.19 -4.69 1.37
C LEU A 122 3.62 -3.41 2.09
N LEU A 123 4.03 -2.40 1.33
CA LEU A 123 4.38 -1.08 1.86
C LEU A 123 3.23 -0.12 1.59
N ASP A 124 2.54 0.36 2.63
CA ASP A 124 1.56 1.44 2.52
C ASP A 124 2.28 2.77 2.43
N LEU A 125 2.51 3.25 1.22
CA LEU A 125 3.34 4.42 0.95
C LEU A 125 2.53 5.72 1.11
N PRO A 126 3.14 6.78 1.65
CA PRO A 126 2.50 8.10 1.67
C PRO A 126 2.21 8.57 0.25
N HIS A 127 1.12 9.30 0.11
CA HIS A 127 0.69 9.82 -1.19
C HIS A 127 1.66 10.85 -1.78
N GLY A 128 1.69 10.93 -3.10
CA GLY A 128 2.50 11.89 -3.84
C GLY A 128 3.95 11.42 -4.05
N PHE A 129 4.60 12.06 -5.01
CA PHE A 129 5.96 11.71 -5.46
C PHE A 129 6.95 12.78 -5.01
N TYR A 130 7.14 12.88 -3.70
CA TYR A 130 8.09 13.80 -3.10
C TYR A 130 9.48 13.18 -3.01
N PRO A 131 10.57 13.96 -3.02
CA PRO A 131 11.94 13.43 -2.90
C PRO A 131 12.15 12.55 -1.68
N TRP A 132 11.49 12.86 -0.56
CA TRP A 132 11.60 12.08 0.68
C TRP A 132 10.84 10.75 0.64
N THR A 133 9.96 10.52 -0.37
CA THR A 133 9.32 9.21 -0.58
C THR A 133 10.13 8.30 -1.50
N ALA A 134 11.14 8.81 -2.18
CA ALA A 134 11.95 8.04 -3.12
C ALA A 134 12.55 6.77 -2.51
N PRO A 135 13.18 6.78 -1.32
CA PRO A 135 13.73 5.58 -0.71
C PRO A 135 12.71 4.47 -0.47
N LEU A 136 11.45 4.84 -0.19
CA LEU A 136 10.35 3.90 0.02
C LEU A 136 9.94 3.21 -1.30
N VAL A 137 9.89 4.00 -2.38
CA VAL A 137 9.61 3.47 -3.72
C VAL A 137 10.75 2.57 -4.20
N GLU A 138 11.99 2.98 -3.99
CA GLU A 138 13.19 2.22 -4.35
C GLU A 138 13.32 0.90 -3.59
N ALA A 139 12.83 0.83 -2.35
CA ALA A 139 12.76 -0.40 -1.57
C ALA A 139 11.70 -1.39 -2.11
N SER A 140 10.83 -0.96 -3.02
CA SER A 140 9.78 -1.79 -3.61
C SER A 140 10.26 -2.45 -4.90
N HIS A 141 10.03 -3.76 -5.06
CA HIS A 141 10.27 -4.45 -6.32
C HIS A 141 9.30 -4.00 -7.42
N PHE A 142 8.07 -3.69 -7.02
CA PHE A 142 6.99 -3.19 -7.88
C PHE A 142 6.18 -2.16 -7.10
N THR A 143 5.53 -1.26 -7.82
CA THR A 143 4.59 -0.32 -7.23
C THR A 143 3.20 -0.46 -7.85
N LEU A 144 2.19 -0.26 -7.02
CA LEU A 144 0.79 -0.16 -7.42
C LEU A 144 0.32 1.26 -7.11
N THR A 145 0.13 2.06 -8.16
CA THR A 145 -0.35 3.43 -8.01
C THR A 145 -1.87 3.45 -8.03
N ILE A 146 -2.47 3.90 -6.92
CA ILE A 146 -3.91 3.93 -6.72
C ILE A 146 -4.49 5.25 -7.24
N LEU A 147 -5.54 5.15 -8.04
CA LEU A 147 -6.26 6.25 -8.66
C LEU A 147 -7.73 6.23 -8.27
N LYS A 148 -8.35 7.39 -8.14
CA LYS A 148 -9.81 7.52 -8.28
C LYS A 148 -10.15 8.08 -9.66
N PRO A 149 -11.26 7.67 -10.28
CA PRO A 149 -11.67 8.21 -11.58
C PRO A 149 -12.29 9.61 -11.41
N ASP A 150 -11.41 10.58 -11.14
CA ASP A 150 -11.74 11.99 -11.00
C ASP A 150 -10.75 12.90 -11.75
N ALA A 151 -11.14 14.14 -12.00
CA ALA A 151 -10.32 15.11 -12.72
C ALA A 151 -8.98 15.40 -12.04
N ASN A 152 -8.93 15.37 -10.69
CA ASN A 152 -7.68 15.62 -9.95
C ASN A 152 -6.65 14.51 -10.22
N CYS A 153 -7.05 13.24 -10.15
CA CYS A 153 -6.18 12.12 -10.47
C CYS A 153 -5.75 12.17 -11.95
N HIS A 154 -6.67 12.50 -12.87
CA HIS A 154 -6.35 12.63 -14.28
C HIS A 154 -5.28 13.68 -14.54
N ILE A 155 -5.43 14.88 -13.97
CA ILE A 155 -4.44 15.97 -14.11
C ILE A 155 -3.08 15.54 -13.53
N ARG A 156 -3.05 14.93 -12.36
CA ARG A 156 -1.80 14.49 -11.71
C ARG A 156 -1.06 13.41 -12.48
N LEU A 157 -1.77 12.51 -13.15
CA LEU A 157 -1.14 11.51 -14.03
C LEU A 157 -0.34 12.15 -15.18
N HIS A 158 -0.73 13.36 -15.61
CA HIS A 158 -0.01 14.10 -16.65
C HIS A 158 1.10 15.01 -16.10
N GLN A 159 1.04 15.36 -14.82
CA GLN A 159 1.98 16.30 -14.21
C GLN A 159 3.10 15.64 -13.43
N GLN A 160 2.94 14.39 -13.02
CA GLN A 160 3.85 13.69 -12.12
C GLN A 160 4.52 12.51 -12.82
N PRO A 161 5.85 12.33 -12.69
CA PRO A 161 6.50 11.13 -13.16
C PRO A 161 6.02 9.93 -12.30
N LEU A 162 5.67 8.84 -12.96
CA LEU A 162 5.35 7.59 -12.29
C LEU A 162 6.62 6.74 -12.10
N PRO A 163 6.73 5.94 -11.04
CA PRO A 163 7.82 4.96 -10.91
C PRO A 163 7.91 4.04 -12.13
N SER A 164 9.13 3.56 -12.46
CA SER A 164 9.37 2.75 -13.65
C SER A 164 8.54 1.47 -13.68
N ASP A 165 8.55 0.73 -12.58
CA ASP A 165 7.89 -0.56 -12.41
C ASP A 165 6.56 -0.43 -11.67
N THR A 166 5.71 0.52 -12.12
CA THR A 166 4.39 0.73 -11.55
C THR A 166 3.27 0.25 -12.46
N HIS A 167 2.22 -0.29 -11.84
CA HIS A 167 0.91 -0.48 -12.45
C HIS A 167 -0.12 0.46 -11.82
N LEU A 168 -1.18 0.76 -12.56
CA LEU A 168 -2.23 1.69 -12.14
C LEU A 168 -3.48 0.90 -11.76
N LEU A 169 -4.00 1.11 -10.56
CA LEU A 169 -5.25 0.52 -10.08
C LEU A 169 -6.32 1.60 -9.92
N ILE A 170 -7.46 1.43 -10.56
CA ILE A 170 -8.63 2.27 -10.31
C ILE A 170 -9.35 1.77 -9.07
N ASN A 171 -9.59 2.67 -8.12
CA ASN A 171 -10.35 2.42 -6.89
C ASN A 171 -11.55 3.37 -6.78
N GLY A 172 -12.70 2.82 -6.39
CA GLY A 172 -13.92 3.57 -6.15
C GLY A 172 -14.63 4.00 -7.44
N LEU A 173 -14.57 3.17 -8.49
CA LEU A 173 -15.31 3.39 -9.73
C LEU A 173 -16.81 3.27 -9.45
N ARG A 174 -17.57 4.25 -9.92
CA ARG A 174 -19.05 4.26 -9.86
C ARG A 174 -19.60 4.25 -11.27
N MET A 175 -20.20 3.12 -11.68
CA MET A 175 -20.76 2.95 -13.03
C MET A 175 -21.91 3.91 -13.34
N SER A 176 -22.60 4.44 -12.34
CA SER A 176 -23.67 5.43 -12.52
C SER A 176 -23.17 6.87 -12.74
N SER A 177 -21.86 7.10 -12.78
CA SER A 177 -21.27 8.42 -12.99
C SER A 177 -20.72 8.55 -14.42
N PRO A 178 -21.37 9.32 -15.31
CA PRO A 178 -20.87 9.50 -16.68
C PRO A 178 -19.45 10.01 -16.75
N LEU A 179 -19.07 10.97 -15.87
CA LEU A 179 -17.70 11.48 -15.81
C LEU A 179 -16.68 10.38 -15.51
N GLN A 180 -17.00 9.47 -14.55
CA GLN A 180 -16.08 8.40 -14.20
C GLN A 180 -15.97 7.35 -15.30
N GLU A 181 -17.05 7.08 -16.00
CA GLU A 181 -17.07 6.21 -17.17
C GLU A 181 -16.21 6.79 -18.30
N ASP A 182 -16.38 8.08 -18.62
CA ASP A 182 -15.57 8.77 -19.64
C ASP A 182 -14.07 8.73 -19.29
N LEU A 183 -13.71 9.03 -18.03
CA LEU A 183 -12.32 8.96 -17.58
C LEU A 183 -11.76 7.54 -17.66
N TYR A 184 -12.55 6.55 -17.27
CA TYR A 184 -12.15 5.14 -17.36
C TYR A 184 -11.87 4.75 -18.81
N GLN A 185 -12.76 5.11 -19.75
CA GLN A 185 -12.55 4.84 -21.18
C GLN A 185 -11.31 5.53 -21.74
N VAL A 186 -11.07 6.77 -21.35
CA VAL A 186 -9.85 7.50 -21.74
C VAL A 186 -8.60 6.80 -21.19
N TRP A 187 -8.62 6.36 -19.95
CA TRP A 187 -7.47 5.68 -19.34
C TRP A 187 -7.23 4.29 -19.93
N LEU A 188 -8.26 3.53 -20.26
CA LEU A 188 -8.12 2.26 -21.00
C LEU A 188 -7.37 2.42 -22.32
N GLN A 189 -7.58 3.55 -23.01
CA GLN A 189 -6.94 3.83 -24.30
C GLN A 189 -5.54 4.43 -24.16
N THR A 190 -5.28 5.20 -23.10
CA THR A 190 -4.06 6.00 -22.96
C THR A 190 -3.06 5.45 -21.95
N GLN A 191 -3.50 4.69 -20.95
CA GLN A 191 -2.65 4.20 -19.85
C GLN A 191 -2.29 2.73 -20.01
N ARG A 192 -1.15 2.46 -20.67
CA ARG A 192 -0.69 1.08 -20.93
C ARG A 192 -0.40 0.26 -19.66
N ARG A 193 -0.23 0.91 -18.52
CA ARG A 193 0.07 0.30 -17.22
C ARG A 193 -1.18 0.08 -16.37
N LEU A 194 -2.37 0.39 -16.92
CA LEU A 194 -3.62 0.19 -16.22
C LEU A 194 -3.90 -1.30 -16.03
N LEU A 195 -4.21 -1.70 -14.81
CA LEU A 195 -4.61 -3.07 -14.51
C LEU A 195 -5.94 -3.42 -15.17
N PRO A 196 -6.13 -4.68 -15.57
CA PRO A 196 -7.44 -5.16 -16.03
C PRO A 196 -8.44 -5.37 -14.87
N VAL A 197 -8.03 -5.05 -13.64
CA VAL A 197 -8.82 -5.13 -12.42
C VAL A 197 -9.18 -3.72 -11.98
N VAL A 198 -10.43 -3.53 -11.60
CA VAL A 198 -10.98 -2.28 -11.06
C VAL A 198 -11.65 -2.59 -9.74
N ILE A 199 -11.51 -1.71 -8.76
CA ILE A 199 -12.27 -1.79 -7.51
C ILE A 199 -13.41 -0.78 -7.58
N HIS A 200 -14.64 -1.28 -7.55
CA HIS A 200 -15.82 -0.43 -7.55
C HIS A 200 -16.05 0.26 -6.22
N LEU A 201 -16.82 1.33 -6.25
CA LEU A 201 -17.25 1.99 -5.02
C LEU A 201 -18.17 1.06 -4.23
N ASP A 202 -17.73 0.72 -3.05
CA ASP A 202 -18.44 -0.15 -2.11
C ASP A 202 -18.36 0.46 -0.70
N GLU A 203 -19.50 0.66 -0.06
CA GLU A 203 -19.57 1.23 1.29
C GLU A 203 -18.89 0.33 2.32
N ALA A 204 -18.87 -0.98 2.08
CA ALA A 204 -18.18 -1.95 2.93
C ALA A 204 -16.68 -1.60 3.13
N MET A 205 -16.04 -0.94 2.16
CA MET A 205 -14.66 -0.47 2.29
C MET A 205 -14.52 0.62 3.37
N ALA A 206 -15.47 1.52 3.50
CA ALA A 206 -15.46 2.55 4.54
C ALA A 206 -15.87 1.97 5.90
N GLU A 207 -16.89 1.11 5.91
CA GLU A 207 -17.37 0.42 7.11
C GLU A 207 -16.28 -0.47 7.73
N SER A 208 -15.44 -1.12 6.92
CA SER A 208 -14.38 -2.02 7.38
C SER A 208 -13.37 -1.30 8.27
N LEU A 209 -12.95 -0.08 7.90
CA LEU A 209 -12.08 0.74 8.75
C LEU A 209 -12.75 1.15 10.06
N ALA A 210 -14.05 1.51 10.02
CA ALA A 210 -14.81 1.84 11.22
C ALA A 210 -14.92 0.64 12.18
N ASN A 211 -14.94 -0.58 11.64
CA ASN A 211 -14.91 -1.83 12.40
C ASN A 211 -13.49 -2.33 12.71
N LYS A 212 -12.47 -1.59 12.27
CA LYS A 212 -11.05 -1.92 12.51
C LYS A 212 -10.64 -3.30 11.98
N GLN A 213 -11.19 -3.68 10.82
CA GLN A 213 -10.95 -4.96 10.14
C GLN A 213 -10.58 -4.73 8.67
N PRO A 214 -9.80 -5.62 8.04
CA PRO A 214 -9.67 -5.63 6.59
C PRO A 214 -11.03 -5.92 5.92
N LEU A 215 -11.25 -5.38 4.71
CA LEU A 215 -12.53 -5.50 4.01
C LEU A 215 -13.06 -6.94 3.92
N GLY A 216 -12.22 -7.88 3.46
CA GLY A 216 -12.64 -9.27 3.27
C GLY A 216 -12.92 -10.03 4.57
N GLU A 217 -12.41 -9.58 5.72
CA GLU A 217 -12.79 -10.08 7.03
C GLU A 217 -14.12 -9.49 7.47
N TYR A 218 -14.29 -8.18 7.27
CA TYR A 218 -15.51 -7.47 7.65
C TYR A 218 -16.73 -7.94 6.84
N ARG A 219 -16.58 -7.98 5.51
CA ARG A 219 -17.67 -8.36 4.60
C ARG A 219 -17.12 -9.08 3.36
N HIS A 220 -16.98 -10.39 3.49
CA HIS A 220 -16.36 -11.24 2.46
C HIS A 220 -17.20 -11.37 1.17
N ASP A 221 -18.49 -11.12 1.24
CA ASP A 221 -19.47 -11.21 0.14
C ASP A 221 -19.75 -9.86 -0.54
N SER A 222 -18.99 -8.80 -0.19
CA SER A 222 -19.10 -7.51 -0.86
C SER A 222 -18.41 -7.52 -2.22
N LEU A 223 -18.90 -6.70 -3.16
CA LEU A 223 -18.32 -6.60 -4.50
C LEU A 223 -16.81 -6.26 -4.44
N ALA A 224 -16.45 -5.27 -3.65
CA ALA A 224 -15.05 -4.87 -3.52
C ALA A 224 -14.19 -5.97 -2.89
N ALA A 225 -14.72 -6.82 -2.00
CA ALA A 225 -13.97 -7.94 -1.43
C ALA A 225 -13.66 -9.01 -2.49
N GLU A 226 -14.60 -9.34 -3.37
CA GLU A 226 -14.39 -10.26 -4.50
C GLU A 226 -13.37 -9.70 -5.51
N GLU A 227 -13.44 -8.40 -5.78
CA GLU A 227 -12.49 -7.70 -6.65
C GLU A 227 -11.08 -7.66 -6.05
N MET A 228 -10.97 -7.52 -4.73
CA MET A 228 -9.69 -7.61 -4.03
C MET A 228 -9.07 -9.01 -4.11
N ILE A 229 -9.85 -10.08 -4.09
CA ILE A 229 -9.36 -11.44 -4.36
C ILE A 229 -8.87 -11.55 -5.81
N THR A 230 -9.59 -10.95 -6.76
CA THR A 230 -9.17 -10.89 -8.16
C THR A 230 -7.84 -10.14 -8.32
N LEU A 231 -7.67 -9.02 -7.63
CA LEU A 231 -6.42 -8.27 -7.59
C LEU A 231 -5.27 -9.10 -6.98
N ALA A 232 -5.52 -9.81 -5.87
CA ALA A 232 -4.53 -10.69 -5.24
C ALA A 232 -4.07 -11.80 -6.19
N ASN A 233 -5.00 -12.46 -6.89
CA ASN A 233 -4.66 -13.45 -7.91
C ASN A 233 -3.85 -12.83 -9.06
N TRP A 234 -4.20 -11.63 -9.51
CA TRP A 234 -3.41 -10.92 -10.52
C TRP A 234 -1.97 -10.66 -10.02
N CYS A 235 -1.81 -10.21 -8.78
CA CYS A 235 -0.49 -9.98 -8.16
C CYS A 235 0.32 -11.28 -8.09
N LEU A 236 -0.29 -12.41 -7.70
CA LEU A 236 0.37 -13.72 -7.68
C LEU A 236 0.91 -14.10 -9.06
N MET A 237 0.13 -13.91 -10.11
CA MET A 237 0.55 -14.27 -11.47
C MET A 237 1.65 -13.36 -12.02
N HIS A 238 1.70 -12.10 -11.61
CA HIS A 238 2.56 -11.10 -12.24
C HIS A 238 3.77 -10.70 -11.41
N TYR A 239 3.70 -10.78 -10.09
CA TYR A 239 4.76 -10.32 -9.18
C TYR A 239 5.44 -11.46 -8.41
N ALA A 240 4.74 -12.56 -8.10
CA ALA A 240 5.33 -13.65 -7.35
C ALA A 240 6.52 -14.27 -8.10
N GLY A 241 7.67 -14.36 -7.42
CA GLY A 241 8.89 -14.95 -7.99
C GLY A 241 9.59 -14.14 -9.10
N ARG A 242 9.12 -12.92 -9.39
CA ARG A 242 9.78 -12.03 -10.35
C ARG A 242 10.70 -11.06 -9.63
N ARG A 243 11.92 -10.87 -10.19
CA ARG A 243 12.82 -9.78 -9.82
C ARG A 243 12.54 -8.56 -10.71
N PRO A 244 12.79 -7.31 -10.22
CA PRO A 244 12.68 -6.10 -11.02
C PRO A 244 13.48 -6.19 -12.32
N ALA A 245 13.06 -5.46 -13.36
CA ALA A 245 13.73 -5.47 -14.66
C ALA A 245 15.21 -5.04 -14.58
N ALA A 246 15.54 -4.12 -13.67
CA ALA A 246 16.90 -3.64 -13.46
C ALA A 246 17.91 -4.73 -13.03
N GLU A 247 17.46 -5.82 -12.40
CA GLU A 247 18.31 -6.93 -11.98
C GLU A 247 18.43 -8.05 -13.05
N ARG A 248 17.77 -7.91 -14.19
CA ARG A 248 17.81 -8.90 -15.29
C ARG A 248 18.91 -8.60 -16.30
N GLU A 249 19.49 -7.41 -16.25
CA GLU A 249 20.56 -6.95 -17.17
C GLU A 249 21.95 -6.94 -16.52
N ALA A 250 22.08 -7.37 -15.27
CA ALA A 250 23.34 -7.53 -14.55
C ALA A 250 23.73 -9.01 -14.43
#